data_b0816c832d3f5791ef67c0f60ee77773
#
_entry.id   b0816c832d3f5791ef67c0f60ee77773
#
_cell.length_a   1.000
_cell.length_b   1.000
_cell.length_c   1.000
_cell.angle_alpha   90.00
_cell.angle_beta   90.00
_cell.angle_gamma   90.00
#
_symmetry.space_group_name_H-M   'P 1'
#
loop_
_entity.id
_entity.type
_entity.pdbx_description
1 polymer ?
#
loop_
_entity_poly.entity_id
_entity_poly.type
_entity_poly.pdbx_seq_one_letter_code
_entity_poly.pdbx_strand_id
1 'polypeptide(L)'
;MIKKIVTFAFILTLVACGATKPPMVSGVKYDVLFRSDYGGGAFQFYEIITEKNEFDMLLSDDMIKPYVKKGDIETCNFILVNMGEKKSEGYTLKVQKIEEQKDKIVITLKEIEPKGMVAEVLTKPCYVLKIKSKKPIEIK
;
A
#
# COMPACT_ATOMS: atom_id res chain seq x y z
N MET A 1 48.01 56.54 1.62
CA MET A 1 46.66 56.40 2.25
C MET A 1 46.08 55.05 1.81
N ILE A 2 46.02 54.12 2.73
CA ILE A 2 45.49 52.80 2.42
C ILE A 2 44.02 52.81 2.87
N LYS A 3 43.11 52.76 1.85
CA LYS A 3 41.67 52.59 2.10
C LYS A 3 41.40 51.14 2.47
N LYS A 4 41.08 50.86 3.73
CA LYS A 4 40.58 49.55 4.17
C LYS A 4 39.17 49.35 3.69
N ILE A 5 39.00 48.47 2.73
CA ILE A 5 37.70 48.01 2.29
C ILE A 5 37.31 46.89 3.26
N VAL A 6 36.34 47.14 4.13
CA VAL A 6 35.72 46.12 4.99
C VAL A 6 34.65 45.44 4.15
N THR A 7 34.97 44.25 3.70
CA THR A 7 33.99 43.39 3.00
C THR A 7 33.13 42.72 4.08
N PHE A 8 31.90 43.17 4.21
CA PHE A 8 30.88 42.58 5.04
C PHE A 8 30.36 41.31 4.37
N ALA A 9 30.86 40.17 4.81
CA ALA A 9 30.35 38.91 4.33
C ALA A 9 28.99 38.64 4.95
N PHE A 10 27.93 38.78 4.14
CA PHE A 10 26.56 38.42 4.50
C PHE A 10 26.41 36.92 4.42
N ILE A 11 26.46 36.24 5.57
CA ILE A 11 26.22 34.80 5.68
C ILE A 11 24.71 34.56 5.54
N LEU A 12 24.29 34.14 4.35
CA LEU A 12 22.93 33.72 4.08
C LEU A 12 22.74 32.31 4.63
N THR A 13 22.19 32.20 5.84
CA THR A 13 21.77 30.90 6.39
C THR A 13 20.56 30.40 5.63
N LEU A 14 20.78 29.45 4.71
CA LEU A 14 19.71 28.68 4.08
C LEU A 14 19.08 27.78 5.15
N VAL A 15 17.93 28.20 5.66
CA VAL A 15 17.03 27.29 6.40
C VAL A 15 16.50 26.29 5.40
N ALA A 16 17.08 25.09 5.41
CA ALA A 16 16.56 23.96 4.67
C ALA A 16 15.24 23.55 5.32
N CYS A 17 14.12 24.03 4.79
CA CYS A 17 12.82 23.44 5.05
C CYS A 17 12.91 21.97 4.64
N GLY A 18 12.79 21.07 5.62
CA GLY A 18 12.72 19.64 5.39
C GLY A 18 11.51 19.33 4.52
N ALA A 19 11.70 19.26 3.21
CA ALA A 19 10.71 18.75 2.30
C ALA A 19 10.51 17.27 2.65
N THR A 20 9.36 16.93 3.20
CA THR A 20 8.91 15.54 3.28
C THR A 20 8.90 15.00 1.87
N LYS A 21 9.84 14.12 1.56
CA LYS A 21 9.89 13.43 0.26
C LYS A 21 8.53 12.78 0.04
N PRO A 22 7.87 13.02 -1.11
CA PRO A 22 6.70 12.24 -1.47
C PRO A 22 7.09 10.75 -1.45
N PRO A 23 6.17 9.83 -1.10
CA PRO A 23 6.48 8.42 -1.09
C PRO A 23 7.06 8.05 -2.46
N MET A 24 8.27 7.52 -2.47
CA MET A 24 8.89 7.01 -3.69
C MET A 24 8.08 5.80 -4.14
N VAL A 25 7.10 6.02 -5.00
CA VAL A 25 6.45 4.97 -5.75
C VAL A 25 7.48 4.54 -6.78
N SER A 26 8.14 3.42 -6.55
CA SER A 26 8.94 2.78 -7.58
C SER A 26 8.04 2.50 -8.79
N GLY A 27 8.60 2.30 -9.98
CA GLY A 27 7.84 2.12 -11.21
C GLY A 27 6.82 0.95 -11.25
N VAL A 28 6.70 0.20 -10.15
CA VAL A 28 5.71 -0.89 -10.01
C VAL A 28 4.32 -0.29 -9.76
N LYS A 29 3.42 -0.57 -10.69
CA LYS A 29 2.02 -0.17 -10.58
C LYS A 29 1.22 -1.20 -9.79
N TYR A 30 0.24 -0.73 -9.05
CA TYR A 30 -0.73 -1.59 -8.37
C TYR A 30 -2.15 -1.03 -8.54
N ASP A 31 -3.12 -1.91 -8.40
CA ASP A 31 -4.53 -1.56 -8.38
C ASP A 31 -5.19 -2.19 -7.14
N VAL A 32 -6.11 -1.47 -6.51
CA VAL A 32 -7.03 -2.03 -5.53
C VAL A 32 -8.23 -2.56 -6.31
N LEU A 33 -8.31 -3.88 -6.47
CA LEU A 33 -9.36 -4.52 -7.28
C LEU A 33 -10.66 -4.65 -6.51
N PHE A 34 -10.56 -4.95 -5.24
CA PHE A 34 -11.71 -5.24 -4.39
C PHE A 34 -11.49 -4.71 -2.98
N ARG A 35 -12.56 -4.21 -2.39
CA ARG A 35 -12.66 -3.84 -0.99
C ARG A 35 -14.03 -4.19 -0.46
N SER A 36 -14.08 -4.74 0.74
CA SER A 36 -15.32 -4.95 1.49
C SER A 36 -15.08 -4.65 2.97
N ASP A 37 -16.05 -4.05 3.64
CA ASP A 37 -15.99 -3.81 5.07
C ASP A 37 -16.49 -5.00 5.89
N TYR A 38 -17.08 -6.02 5.24
CA TYR A 38 -17.69 -7.17 5.90
C TYR A 38 -17.24 -8.52 5.33
N GLY A 39 -16.43 -8.53 4.28
CA GLY A 39 -16.01 -9.74 3.56
C GLY A 39 -14.85 -10.50 4.18
N GLY A 40 -14.21 -9.97 5.20
CA GLY A 40 -13.04 -10.55 5.83
C GLY A 40 -13.34 -11.56 6.94
N GLY A 41 -12.29 -12.12 7.52
CA GLY A 41 -12.34 -13.00 8.69
C GLY A 41 -12.02 -12.27 10.00
N ALA A 42 -12.09 -13.02 11.11
CA ALA A 42 -11.85 -12.46 12.44
C ALA A 42 -10.40 -12.07 12.71
N PHE A 43 -9.44 -12.73 12.05
CA PHE A 43 -8.01 -12.53 12.28
C PHE A 43 -7.36 -11.73 11.15
N GLN A 44 -6.37 -10.92 11.49
CA GLN A 44 -5.56 -10.20 10.51
C GLN A 44 -4.56 -11.15 9.86
N PHE A 45 -4.50 -11.14 8.52
CA PHE A 45 -3.48 -11.85 7.74
C PHE A 45 -3.31 -11.24 6.35
N TYR A 46 -2.18 -11.57 5.74
CA TYR A 46 -1.87 -11.26 4.34
C TYR A 46 -1.57 -12.57 3.61
N GLU A 47 -2.15 -12.73 2.44
CA GLU A 47 -1.86 -13.85 1.56
C GLU A 47 -1.34 -13.32 0.23
N ILE A 48 -0.13 -13.72 -0.14
CA ILE A 48 0.50 -13.34 -1.41
C ILE A 48 0.25 -14.47 -2.38
N ILE A 49 -0.49 -14.15 -3.44
CA ILE A 49 -0.91 -15.10 -4.47
C ILE A 49 -0.02 -14.91 -5.69
N THR A 50 0.80 -15.91 -5.98
CA THR A 50 1.77 -15.92 -7.07
C THR A 50 1.55 -17.04 -8.06
N GLU A 51 0.88 -18.10 -7.64
CA GLU A 51 0.67 -19.31 -8.40
C GLU A 51 -0.75 -19.42 -8.93
N LYS A 52 -0.90 -20.14 -10.05
CA LYS A 52 -2.18 -20.27 -10.72
C LYS A 52 -3.24 -20.98 -9.86
N ASN A 53 -2.85 -22.02 -9.14
CA ASN A 53 -3.77 -22.77 -8.27
C ASN A 53 -4.33 -21.93 -7.13
N GLU A 54 -3.50 -21.04 -6.55
CA GLU A 54 -3.94 -20.08 -5.55
C GLU A 54 -4.87 -19.02 -6.17
N PHE A 55 -4.53 -18.56 -7.36
CA PHE A 55 -5.33 -17.59 -8.10
C PHE A 55 -6.70 -18.13 -8.52
N ASP A 56 -6.80 -19.42 -8.79
CA ASP A 56 -8.07 -20.07 -9.10
C ASP A 56 -9.09 -19.93 -7.96
N MET A 57 -8.64 -19.75 -6.71
CA MET A 57 -9.50 -19.45 -5.56
C MET A 57 -10.16 -18.07 -5.72
N LEU A 58 -9.41 -17.05 -6.17
CA LEU A 58 -9.98 -15.72 -6.43
C LEU A 58 -10.98 -15.75 -7.60
N LEU A 59 -10.71 -16.56 -8.63
CA LEU A 59 -11.62 -16.75 -9.77
C LEU A 59 -12.92 -17.46 -9.38
N SER A 60 -12.89 -18.24 -8.31
CA SER A 60 -14.03 -19.00 -7.80
C SER A 60 -14.85 -18.24 -6.76
N ASP A 61 -14.31 -17.16 -6.20
CA ASP A 61 -15.01 -16.33 -5.23
C ASP A 61 -16.00 -15.41 -5.92
N ASP A 62 -17.29 -15.53 -5.60
CA ASP A 62 -18.37 -14.76 -6.23
C ASP A 62 -18.25 -13.25 -6.07
N MET A 63 -17.62 -12.79 -5.00
CA MET A 63 -17.42 -11.37 -4.72
C MET A 63 -16.22 -10.81 -5.48
N ILE A 64 -15.18 -11.61 -5.67
CA ILE A 64 -13.89 -11.17 -6.23
C ILE A 64 -13.82 -11.42 -7.74
N LYS A 65 -14.38 -12.52 -8.23
CA LYS A 65 -14.29 -12.93 -9.65
C LYS A 65 -14.67 -11.86 -10.68
N PRO A 66 -15.60 -10.91 -10.42
CA PRO A 66 -15.91 -9.86 -11.39
C PRO A 66 -14.73 -8.89 -11.64
N TYR A 67 -13.77 -8.83 -10.72
CA TYR A 67 -12.65 -7.89 -10.74
C TYR A 67 -11.33 -8.50 -11.24
N VAL A 68 -11.26 -9.81 -11.40
CA VAL A 68 -10.06 -10.53 -11.83
C VAL A 68 -10.29 -11.21 -13.18
N LYS A 69 -9.23 -11.31 -13.98
CA LYS A 69 -9.24 -11.98 -15.29
C LYS A 69 -8.32 -13.18 -15.24
N LYS A 70 -8.73 -14.28 -15.87
CA LYS A 70 -8.00 -15.56 -15.87
C LYS A 70 -6.52 -15.45 -16.24
N GLY A 71 -6.16 -14.55 -17.16
CA GLY A 71 -4.78 -14.32 -17.59
C GLY A 71 -3.96 -13.38 -16.70
N ASP A 72 -4.55 -12.75 -15.72
CA ASP A 72 -3.85 -11.73 -14.90
C ASP A 72 -2.69 -12.32 -14.12
N ILE A 73 -2.77 -13.58 -13.70
CA ILE A 73 -1.71 -14.25 -12.93
C ILE A 73 -0.42 -14.45 -13.74
N GLU A 74 -0.48 -14.44 -15.05
CA GLU A 74 0.70 -14.60 -15.91
C GLU A 74 1.67 -13.42 -15.80
N THR A 75 1.17 -12.22 -15.50
CA THR A 75 1.95 -10.98 -15.47
C THR A 75 1.90 -10.24 -14.14
N CYS A 76 1.00 -10.64 -13.25
CA CYS A 76 0.76 -9.98 -11.98
C CYS A 76 0.78 -10.95 -10.81
N ASN A 77 1.10 -10.43 -9.63
CA ASN A 77 0.84 -11.08 -8.36
C ASN A 77 -0.33 -10.39 -7.66
N PHE A 78 -0.94 -11.07 -6.71
CA PHE A 78 -2.05 -10.53 -5.93
C PHE A 78 -1.75 -10.60 -4.44
N ILE A 79 -2.37 -9.70 -3.68
CA ILE A 79 -2.31 -9.72 -2.23
C ILE A 79 -3.73 -9.68 -1.71
N LEU A 80 -4.15 -10.73 -1.03
CA LEU A 80 -5.37 -10.74 -0.24
C LEU A 80 -5.02 -10.21 1.15
N VAL A 81 -5.65 -9.13 1.55
CA VAL A 81 -5.47 -8.51 2.86
C VAL A 81 -6.73 -8.65 3.67
N ASN A 82 -6.64 -9.33 4.77
CA ASN A 82 -7.68 -9.39 5.78
C ASN A 82 -7.23 -8.56 6.99
N MET A 83 -7.98 -7.51 7.29
CA MET A 83 -7.62 -6.61 8.39
C MET A 83 -8.05 -7.13 9.77
N GLY A 84 -8.78 -8.24 9.81
CA GLY A 84 -9.36 -8.77 11.04
C GLY A 84 -10.60 -7.99 11.49
N GLU A 85 -11.15 -8.37 12.61
CA GLU A 85 -12.33 -7.74 13.19
C GLU A 85 -12.01 -6.35 13.76
N LYS A 86 -12.85 -5.38 13.44
CA LYS A 86 -12.80 -4.00 13.92
C LYS A 86 -14.10 -3.64 14.63
N LYS A 87 -14.01 -2.79 15.64
CA LYS A 87 -15.16 -2.40 16.48
C LYS A 87 -16.02 -1.28 15.88
N SER A 88 -15.61 -0.74 14.75
CA SER A 88 -16.32 0.35 14.08
C SER A 88 -16.13 0.30 12.57
N GLU A 89 -16.92 1.08 11.86
CA GLU A 89 -16.67 1.42 10.46
C GLU A 89 -15.48 2.37 10.30
N GLY A 90 -15.04 2.58 9.06
CA GLY A 90 -14.07 3.61 8.69
C GLY A 90 -12.59 3.20 8.73
N TYR A 91 -12.27 1.98 9.14
CA TYR A 91 -10.92 1.45 8.99
C TYR A 91 -10.57 1.25 7.51
N THR A 92 -9.40 1.72 7.11
CA THR A 92 -8.93 1.59 5.72
C THR A 92 -7.50 1.08 5.67
N LEU A 93 -7.15 0.46 4.55
CA LEU A 93 -5.81 0.04 4.23
C LEU A 93 -5.18 1.04 3.26
N LYS A 94 -3.94 1.43 3.53
CA LYS A 94 -3.14 2.27 2.64
C LYS A 94 -1.87 1.53 2.23
N VAL A 95 -1.58 1.50 0.94
CA VAL A 95 -0.23 1.19 0.46
C VAL A 95 0.64 2.42 0.71
N GLN A 96 1.46 2.35 1.74
CA GLN A 96 2.30 3.47 2.16
C GLN A 96 3.52 3.63 1.27
N LYS A 97 4.11 2.51 0.85
CA LYS A 97 5.33 2.49 0.05
C LYS A 97 5.41 1.22 -0.78
N ILE A 98 5.93 1.33 -1.98
CA ILE A 98 6.35 0.20 -2.81
C ILE A 98 7.80 0.45 -3.22
N GLU A 99 8.68 -0.50 -2.95
CA GLU A 99 10.09 -0.47 -3.32
C GLU A 99 10.40 -1.65 -4.22
N GLU A 100 10.75 -1.38 -5.45
CA GLU A 100 11.26 -2.40 -6.35
C GLU A 100 12.76 -2.58 -6.12
N GLN A 101 13.14 -3.77 -5.71
CA GLN A 101 14.53 -4.21 -5.58
C GLN A 101 14.90 -5.10 -6.76
N LYS A 102 16.16 -5.50 -6.86
CA LYS A 102 16.65 -6.33 -7.97
C LYS A 102 15.88 -7.65 -8.08
N ASP A 103 15.62 -8.30 -6.95
CA ASP A 103 15.07 -9.66 -6.83
C ASP A 103 13.67 -9.73 -6.22
N LYS A 104 13.16 -8.65 -5.65
CA LYS A 104 11.86 -8.60 -4.99
C LYS A 104 11.23 -7.22 -5.00
N ILE A 105 9.96 -7.20 -4.61
CA ILE A 105 9.19 -5.97 -4.33
C ILE A 105 8.87 -5.95 -2.84
N VAL A 106 9.19 -4.85 -2.17
CA VAL A 106 8.83 -4.62 -0.77
C VAL A 106 7.65 -3.67 -0.72
N ILE A 107 6.57 -4.10 -0.11
CA ILE A 107 5.34 -3.31 0.02
C ILE A 107 5.09 -3.03 1.50
N THR A 108 4.99 -1.75 1.85
CA THR A 108 4.60 -1.33 3.19
C THR A 108 3.13 -1.00 3.19
N LEU A 109 2.36 -1.78 3.95
CA LEU A 109 0.93 -1.58 4.17
C LEU A 109 0.73 -0.87 5.51
N LYS A 110 -0.23 0.04 5.55
CA LYS A 110 -0.61 0.74 6.77
C LYS A 110 -2.11 0.72 6.95
N GLU A 111 -2.53 0.28 8.12
CA GLU A 111 -3.89 0.45 8.58
C GLU A 111 -4.13 1.88 9.02
N ILE A 112 -5.23 2.47 8.59
CA ILE A 112 -5.66 3.82 8.98
C ILE A 112 -6.94 3.69 9.80
N GLU A 113 -6.85 4.12 11.04
CA GLU A 113 -8.01 4.20 11.92
C GLU A 113 -8.92 5.36 11.54
N PRO A 114 -10.24 5.22 11.71
CA PRO A 114 -11.16 6.33 11.49
C PRO A 114 -10.90 7.45 12.49
N LYS A 115 -11.16 8.69 12.05
CA LYS A 115 -11.10 9.88 12.90
C LYS A 115 -12.51 10.44 13.09
N GLY A 116 -12.81 10.88 14.30
CA GLY A 116 -14.11 11.47 14.64
C GLY A 116 -15.18 10.42 14.97
N MET A 117 -16.45 10.81 14.83
CA MET A 117 -17.58 9.94 15.11
C MET A 117 -17.82 8.97 13.95
N VAL A 118 -17.84 7.69 14.25
CA VAL A 118 -18.13 6.60 13.30
C VAL A 118 -19.17 5.68 13.91
N ALA A 119 -19.85 4.89 13.07
CA ALA A 119 -20.77 3.87 13.55
C ALA A 119 -20.02 2.77 14.29
N GLU A 120 -20.43 2.47 15.53
CA GLU A 120 -19.90 1.37 16.33
C GLU A 120 -20.57 0.05 15.94
N VAL A 121 -20.12 -0.49 14.80
CA VAL A 121 -20.54 -1.80 14.28
C VAL A 121 -19.32 -2.66 14.00
N LEU A 122 -19.43 -3.95 14.27
CA LEU A 122 -18.36 -4.89 13.95
C LEU A 122 -18.18 -4.97 12.44
N THR A 123 -16.98 -4.70 12.00
CA THR A 123 -16.58 -4.83 10.59
C THR A 123 -15.42 -5.81 10.46
N LYS A 124 -15.24 -6.36 9.28
CA LYS A 124 -14.14 -7.25 8.91
C LYS A 124 -13.60 -6.84 7.55
N PRO A 125 -12.86 -5.72 7.49
CA PRO A 125 -12.41 -5.17 6.22
C PRO A 125 -11.43 -6.09 5.51
N CYS A 126 -11.59 -6.23 4.21
CA CYS A 126 -10.67 -6.98 3.37
C CYS A 126 -10.45 -6.29 2.03
N TYR A 127 -9.30 -6.57 1.43
CA TYR A 127 -8.85 -6.00 0.17
C TYR A 127 -8.24 -7.07 -0.72
N VAL A 128 -8.34 -6.87 -2.02
CA VAL A 128 -7.52 -7.57 -3.02
C VAL A 128 -6.74 -6.54 -3.80
N LEU A 129 -5.42 -6.64 -3.72
CA LEU A 129 -4.49 -5.79 -4.46
C LEU A 129 -3.92 -6.59 -5.63
N LYS A 130 -3.82 -5.96 -6.79
CA LYS A 130 -3.13 -6.48 -7.97
C LYS A 130 -1.82 -5.74 -8.15
N ILE A 131 -0.72 -6.46 -8.12
CA ILE A 131 0.63 -5.93 -8.31
C ILE A 131 1.12 -6.29 -9.71
N LYS A 132 1.38 -5.27 -10.53
CA LYS A 132 1.78 -5.47 -11.93
C LYS A 132 3.24 -5.87 -12.05
N SER A 133 3.57 -7.01 -11.46
CA SER A 133 4.89 -7.63 -11.49
C SER A 133 4.79 -9.09 -11.06
N LYS A 134 5.71 -9.91 -11.53
CA LYS A 134 5.90 -11.31 -11.11
C LYS A 134 7.07 -11.50 -10.14
N LYS A 135 7.77 -10.42 -9.77
CA LYS A 135 8.80 -10.52 -8.73
C LYS A 135 8.19 -10.95 -7.40
N PRO A 136 8.91 -11.74 -6.58
CA PRO A 136 8.50 -12.06 -5.23
C PRO A 136 8.15 -10.80 -4.42
N ILE A 137 7.13 -10.90 -3.55
CA ILE A 137 6.65 -9.79 -2.73
C ILE A 137 6.99 -10.05 -1.26
N GLU A 138 7.49 -9.03 -0.60
CA GLU A 138 7.67 -8.97 0.86
C GLU A 138 6.76 -7.85 1.41
N ILE A 139 5.96 -8.16 2.41
CA ILE A 139 5.08 -7.20 3.08
C ILE A 139 5.70 -6.77 4.42
N LYS A 140 5.69 -5.46 4.68
CA LYS A 140 6.13 -4.82 5.93
C LYS A 140 5.01 -4.00 6.55
#